data_9dad09afcda7df4d19683d5aaad53895
#
_entry.id   9dad09afcda7df4d19683d5aaad53895
#
_cell.length_a   1.000
_cell.length_b   1.000
_cell.length_c   1.000
_cell.angle_alpha   90.00
_cell.angle_beta   90.00
_cell.angle_gamma   90.00
#
_symmetry.space_group_name_H-M   'P 1'
#
loop_
_entity.id
_entity.type
_entity.pdbx_description
1 polymer ?
#
loop_
_entity_poly.entity_id
_entity_poly.type
_entity_poly.pdbx_seq_one_letter_code
_entity_poly.pdbx_strand_id
1 'polypeptide(L)'
;MSGPNIEKAKRVTDRCQLYDGRTLPYGNATFDSVGALNVLEHVEEPEAFIAELVRVVKPGGKVVISSPNFFRALGLRDYHPKMRGIGNKWRNWQRLQAKRRQMMADPSSVHFDRMEPISRKPFQPDDDAIVATNSFEIKFFLEQNDCDVLRVECTDRHVAKPIDIALNLGPWRYIMFNAFVVARRKS
;
A
#
# COMPACT_ATOMS: atom_id res chain seq x y z
N MET A 1 -4.45 8.53 13.19
CA MET A 1 -5.26 9.77 12.92
C MET A 1 -5.41 10.53 14.22
N SER A 2 -5.26 11.84 14.23
CA SER A 2 -5.39 12.61 15.49
C SER A 2 -6.86 12.93 15.82
N GLY A 3 -7.20 12.99 17.12
CA GLY A 3 -8.54 13.35 17.57
C GLY A 3 -9.09 14.65 16.95
N PRO A 4 -8.30 15.73 16.84
CA PRO A 4 -8.72 16.98 16.18
C PRO A 4 -9.16 16.83 14.74
N ASN A 5 -8.58 15.90 13.97
CA ASN A 5 -8.96 15.66 12.58
C ASN A 5 -10.31 14.92 12.49
N ILE A 6 -10.59 14.00 13.40
CA ILE A 6 -11.89 13.32 13.51
C ILE A 6 -12.99 14.34 13.86
N GLU A 7 -12.75 15.24 14.79
CA GLU A 7 -13.73 16.28 15.16
C GLU A 7 -14.05 17.22 13.98
N LYS A 8 -13.05 17.54 13.15
CA LYS A 8 -13.31 18.28 11.90
C LYS A 8 -14.13 17.47 10.91
N ALA A 9 -13.80 16.17 10.73
CA ALA A 9 -14.53 15.30 9.83
C ALA A 9 -15.99 15.09 10.26
N LYS A 10 -16.25 14.96 11.55
CA LYS A 10 -17.61 14.82 12.13
C LYS A 10 -18.52 16.04 11.88
N ARG A 11 -17.95 17.22 11.60
CA ARG A 11 -18.73 18.39 11.17
C ARG A 11 -19.32 18.26 9.77
N VAL A 12 -18.75 17.34 8.96
CA VAL A 12 -19.18 17.11 7.57
C VAL A 12 -20.00 15.82 7.48
N THR A 13 -19.68 14.81 8.28
CA THR A 13 -20.37 13.51 8.28
C THR A 13 -20.23 12.82 9.65
N ASP A 14 -21.28 12.15 10.09
CA ASP A 14 -21.32 11.31 11.29
C ASP A 14 -20.68 9.92 11.08
N ARG A 15 -20.36 9.58 9.81
CA ARG A 15 -19.81 8.28 9.41
C ARG A 15 -18.29 8.16 9.62
N CYS A 16 -17.70 9.02 10.45
CA CYS A 16 -16.28 8.99 10.78
C CYS A 16 -16.07 8.38 12.16
N GLN A 17 -15.17 7.42 12.24
CA GLN A 17 -14.76 6.80 13.49
C GLN A 17 -13.25 6.92 13.69
N LEU A 18 -12.82 7.06 14.94
CA LEU A 18 -11.41 7.02 15.28
C LEU A 18 -10.92 5.58 15.22
N TYR A 19 -9.81 5.37 14.52
CA TYR A 19 -9.09 4.10 14.49
C TYR A 19 -7.90 4.18 15.45
N ASP A 20 -7.78 3.19 16.32
CA ASP A 20 -6.74 3.12 17.37
C ASP A 20 -5.35 2.69 16.84
N GLY A 21 -5.27 2.33 15.57
CA GLY A 21 -4.05 1.84 14.91
C GLY A 21 -3.92 0.31 14.94
N ARG A 22 -4.80 -0.41 15.62
CA ARG A 22 -4.71 -1.88 15.78
C ARG A 22 -5.92 -2.62 15.27
N THR A 23 -7.12 -2.31 15.80
CA THR A 23 -8.34 -3.03 15.47
C THR A 23 -9.39 -2.10 14.89
N LEU A 24 -9.93 -2.42 13.73
CA LEU A 24 -11.06 -1.68 13.16
C LEU A 24 -12.32 -1.91 14.01
N PRO A 25 -13.08 -0.85 14.33
CA PRO A 25 -14.24 -0.91 15.24
C PRO A 25 -15.47 -1.55 14.55
N TYR A 26 -15.27 -2.62 13.81
CA TYR A 26 -16.31 -3.34 13.07
C TYR A 26 -16.18 -4.84 13.30
N GLY A 27 -17.30 -5.55 13.26
CA GLY A 27 -17.35 -7.01 13.33
C GLY A 27 -16.72 -7.68 12.10
N ASN A 28 -16.48 -9.00 12.21
CA ASN A 28 -16.02 -9.80 11.08
C ASN A 28 -17.08 -9.78 9.96
N ALA A 29 -16.63 -9.83 8.71
CA ALA A 29 -17.52 -9.97 7.55
C ALA A 29 -18.65 -8.93 7.50
N THR A 30 -18.34 -7.67 7.84
CA THR A 30 -19.32 -6.58 7.87
C THR A 30 -19.54 -5.96 6.49
N PHE A 31 -18.48 -5.77 5.72
CA PHE A 31 -18.50 -4.99 4.48
C PHE A 31 -18.40 -5.86 3.22
N ASP A 32 -19.08 -5.45 2.16
CA ASP A 32 -18.93 -6.06 0.82
C ASP A 32 -17.59 -5.66 0.15
N SER A 33 -17.05 -4.52 0.55
CA SER A 33 -15.73 -4.07 0.12
C SER A 33 -15.12 -3.07 1.11
N VAL A 34 -13.78 -3.02 1.16
CA VAL A 34 -13.01 -2.07 1.95
C VAL A 34 -11.87 -1.52 1.13
N GLY A 35 -11.51 -0.26 1.38
CA GLY A 35 -10.39 0.39 0.72
C GLY A 35 -9.47 1.13 1.69
N ALA A 36 -8.16 0.99 1.49
CA ALA A 36 -7.13 1.77 2.15
C ALA A 36 -6.29 2.48 1.08
N LEU A 37 -6.49 3.79 0.95
CA LEU A 37 -5.86 4.59 -0.09
C LEU A 37 -4.88 5.58 0.54
N ASN A 38 -3.59 5.39 0.32
CA ASN A 38 -2.49 6.15 0.92
C ASN A 38 -2.60 6.18 2.46
N VAL A 39 -2.70 5.01 3.05
CA VAL A 39 -2.80 4.81 4.51
C VAL A 39 -1.73 3.85 5.00
N LEU A 40 -1.45 2.78 4.24
CA LEU A 40 -0.58 1.68 4.67
C LEU A 40 0.83 2.15 5.03
N GLU A 41 1.35 3.15 4.32
CA GLU A 41 2.66 3.77 4.54
C GLU A 41 2.79 4.51 5.88
N HIS A 42 1.67 4.80 6.54
CA HIS A 42 1.62 5.52 7.82
C HIS A 42 1.22 4.65 9.01
N VAL A 43 1.02 3.34 8.81
CA VAL A 43 0.56 2.42 9.84
C VAL A 43 1.73 1.76 10.55
N GLU A 44 1.70 1.71 11.88
CA GLU A 44 2.77 1.10 12.67
C GLU A 44 2.88 -0.42 12.48
N GLU A 45 1.77 -1.11 12.28
CA GLU A 45 1.69 -2.57 12.07
C GLU A 45 0.99 -2.88 10.73
N PRO A 46 1.67 -2.68 9.58
CA PRO A 46 1.04 -2.78 8.27
C PRO A 46 0.54 -4.19 7.93
N GLU A 47 1.21 -5.23 8.40
CA GLU A 47 0.79 -6.62 8.21
C GLU A 47 -0.51 -6.90 8.95
N ALA A 48 -0.61 -6.49 10.22
CA ALA A 48 -1.81 -6.62 11.03
C ALA A 48 -2.95 -5.76 10.46
N PHE A 49 -2.65 -4.58 9.94
CA PHE A 49 -3.65 -3.72 9.29
C PHE A 49 -4.25 -4.38 8.04
N ILE A 50 -3.45 -5.03 7.20
CA ILE A 50 -3.96 -5.80 6.05
C ILE A 50 -4.87 -6.93 6.53
N ALA A 51 -4.48 -7.67 7.57
CA ALA A 51 -5.31 -8.73 8.15
C ALA A 51 -6.66 -8.18 8.66
N GLU A 52 -6.68 -7.00 9.30
CA GLU A 52 -7.88 -6.32 9.76
C GLU A 52 -8.81 -5.89 8.60
N LEU A 53 -8.25 -5.37 7.51
CA LEU A 53 -9.03 -5.07 6.31
C LEU A 53 -9.71 -6.32 5.77
N VAL A 54 -9.00 -7.45 5.73
CA VAL A 54 -9.57 -8.72 5.27
C VAL A 54 -10.61 -9.26 6.26
N ARG A 55 -10.37 -9.14 7.57
CA ARG A 55 -11.31 -9.61 8.62
C ARG A 55 -12.68 -8.98 8.49
N VAL A 56 -12.73 -7.67 8.24
CA VAL A 56 -14.01 -6.92 8.18
C VAL A 56 -14.75 -7.07 6.85
N VAL A 57 -14.12 -7.60 5.81
CA VAL A 57 -14.75 -7.87 4.52
C VAL A 57 -15.43 -9.23 4.54
N LYS A 58 -16.61 -9.34 3.96
CA LYS A 58 -17.34 -10.60 3.77
C LYS A 58 -16.56 -11.59 2.87
N PRO A 59 -16.74 -12.90 3.04
CA PRO A 59 -16.29 -13.87 2.03
C PRO A 59 -16.79 -13.49 0.63
N GLY A 60 -15.92 -13.53 -0.37
CA GLY A 60 -16.21 -13.05 -1.73
C GLY A 60 -16.15 -11.54 -1.93
N GLY A 61 -16.06 -10.76 -0.88
CA GLY A 61 -15.92 -9.29 -0.91
C GLY A 61 -14.53 -8.83 -1.32
N LYS A 62 -14.37 -7.51 -1.56
CA LYS A 62 -13.15 -6.95 -2.14
C LYS A 62 -12.36 -6.12 -1.14
N VAL A 63 -11.03 -6.26 -1.20
CA VAL A 63 -10.06 -5.39 -0.54
C VAL A 63 -9.29 -4.62 -1.61
N VAL A 64 -9.21 -3.30 -1.45
CA VAL A 64 -8.48 -2.39 -2.36
C VAL A 64 -7.43 -1.65 -1.56
N ILE A 65 -6.16 -1.79 -1.93
CA ILE A 65 -5.06 -1.06 -1.29
C ILE A 65 -4.31 -0.25 -2.34
N SER A 66 -4.16 1.04 -2.09
CA SER A 66 -3.27 1.92 -2.84
C SER A 66 -2.26 2.55 -1.90
N SER A 67 -0.99 2.57 -2.31
CA SER A 67 0.11 3.11 -1.52
C SER A 67 1.26 3.53 -2.44
N PRO A 68 2.14 4.45 -2.03
CA PRO A 68 3.36 4.73 -2.76
C PRO A 68 4.19 3.47 -2.98
N ASN A 69 4.80 3.35 -4.14
CA ASN A 69 5.78 2.29 -4.38
C ASN A 69 7.19 2.82 -4.10
N PHE A 70 7.66 2.72 -2.84
CA PHE A 70 8.98 3.21 -2.45
C PHE A 70 10.13 2.39 -3.06
N PHE A 71 9.87 1.16 -3.50
CA PHE A 71 10.86 0.31 -4.15
C PHE A 71 10.82 0.40 -5.68
N ARG A 72 10.19 1.43 -6.21
CA ARG A 72 10.16 1.59 -7.67
C ARG A 72 11.55 1.75 -8.25
N ALA A 73 11.84 0.92 -9.25
CA ALA A 73 13.11 0.92 -9.97
C ALA A 73 13.07 1.74 -11.27
N LEU A 74 11.89 2.00 -11.79
CA LEU A 74 11.66 2.80 -13.00
C LEU A 74 10.74 3.99 -12.73
N GLY A 75 10.82 5.01 -13.55
CA GLY A 75 9.99 6.21 -13.48
C GLY A 75 10.80 7.48 -13.34
N LEU A 76 10.25 8.61 -13.82
CA LEU A 76 10.93 9.90 -13.87
C LEU A 76 10.38 10.90 -12.83
N ARG A 77 9.19 10.64 -12.28
CA ARG A 77 8.52 11.53 -11.31
C ARG A 77 8.75 11.06 -9.88
N ASP A 78 9.98 11.24 -9.43
CA ASP A 78 10.39 10.83 -8.10
C ASP A 78 10.25 12.02 -7.14
N TYR A 79 9.17 12.07 -6.37
CA TYR A 79 8.93 13.12 -5.39
C TYR A 79 9.62 12.85 -4.05
N HIS A 80 9.83 11.59 -3.69
CA HIS A 80 10.48 11.20 -2.45
C HIS A 80 11.97 10.90 -2.64
N PRO A 81 12.87 11.31 -1.72
CA PRO A 81 14.33 11.10 -1.84
C PRO A 81 14.74 9.64 -2.04
N LYS A 82 14.07 8.69 -1.40
CA LYS A 82 14.36 7.25 -1.55
C LYS A 82 14.07 6.71 -2.97
N MET A 83 13.32 7.43 -3.78
CA MET A 83 13.00 7.06 -5.16
C MET A 83 13.96 7.70 -6.17
N ARG A 84 14.62 8.83 -5.81
CA ARG A 84 15.41 9.65 -6.73
C ARG A 84 16.78 9.06 -7.03
N GLY A 85 17.18 9.23 -8.30
CA GLY A 85 18.53 8.93 -8.78
C GLY A 85 18.77 7.46 -9.10
N ILE A 86 19.73 7.23 -10.02
CA ILE A 86 20.04 5.90 -10.57
C ILE A 86 20.51 4.94 -9.48
N GLY A 87 21.31 5.42 -8.52
CA GLY A 87 21.78 4.59 -7.40
C GLY A 87 20.66 4.08 -6.50
N ASN A 88 19.63 4.91 -6.22
CA ASN A 88 18.46 4.47 -5.47
C ASN A 88 17.61 3.48 -6.29
N LYS A 89 17.43 3.72 -7.58
CA LYS A 89 16.69 2.80 -8.45
C LYS A 89 17.35 1.42 -8.53
N TRP A 90 18.66 1.38 -8.62
CA TRP A 90 19.42 0.13 -8.57
C TRP A 90 19.27 -0.59 -7.22
N ARG A 91 19.42 0.14 -6.11
CA ARG A 91 19.19 -0.41 -4.76
C ARG A 91 17.77 -0.92 -4.57
N ASN A 92 16.78 -0.19 -5.05
CA ASN A 92 15.38 -0.59 -5.00
C ASN A 92 15.15 -1.88 -5.80
N TRP A 93 15.74 -1.99 -6.99
CA TRP A 93 15.71 -3.23 -7.76
C TRP A 93 16.32 -4.42 -6.99
N GLN A 94 17.50 -4.24 -6.40
CA GLN A 94 18.15 -5.27 -5.60
C GLN A 94 17.28 -5.68 -4.39
N ARG A 95 16.68 -4.72 -3.69
CA ARG A 95 15.75 -4.96 -2.58
C ARG A 95 14.53 -5.75 -3.01
N LEU A 96 13.92 -5.38 -4.13
CA LEU A 96 12.78 -6.13 -4.68
C LEU A 96 13.16 -7.59 -4.99
N GLN A 97 14.34 -7.83 -5.57
CA GLN A 97 14.81 -9.20 -5.83
C GLN A 97 15.07 -9.96 -4.53
N ALA A 98 15.66 -9.32 -3.52
CA ALA A 98 15.88 -9.93 -2.20
C ALA A 98 14.54 -10.29 -1.54
N LYS A 99 13.57 -9.37 -1.51
CA LYS A 99 12.22 -9.62 -0.98
C LYS A 99 11.52 -10.79 -1.70
N ARG A 100 11.59 -10.84 -3.02
CA ARG A 100 11.00 -11.96 -3.78
C ARG A 100 11.64 -13.30 -3.43
N ARG A 101 12.96 -13.34 -3.24
CA ARG A 101 13.65 -14.56 -2.79
C ARG A 101 13.23 -14.96 -1.37
N GLN A 102 13.11 -13.99 -0.48
CA GLN A 102 12.65 -14.19 0.89
C GLN A 102 11.23 -14.75 0.93
N MET A 103 10.29 -14.17 0.16
CA MET A 103 8.91 -14.66 0.03
C MET A 103 8.83 -16.12 -0.43
N MET A 104 9.78 -16.58 -1.25
CA MET A 104 9.82 -17.97 -1.73
C MET A 104 10.52 -18.91 -0.75
N ALA A 105 11.56 -18.44 -0.06
CA ALA A 105 12.39 -19.27 0.80
C ALA A 105 11.82 -19.41 2.22
N ASP A 106 11.34 -18.31 2.79
CA ASP A 106 10.77 -18.26 4.14
C ASP A 106 9.67 -17.17 4.21
N PRO A 107 8.45 -17.52 3.84
CA PRO A 107 7.30 -16.59 3.88
C PRO A 107 7.06 -15.95 5.25
N SER A 108 7.38 -16.67 6.33
CA SER A 108 7.14 -16.22 7.71
C SER A 108 8.07 -15.09 8.17
N SER A 109 9.24 -14.97 7.54
CA SER A 109 10.22 -13.93 7.83
C SER A 109 9.99 -12.62 7.08
N VAL A 110 9.01 -12.58 6.18
CA VAL A 110 8.73 -11.39 5.36
C VAL A 110 8.01 -10.33 6.19
N HIS A 111 8.57 -9.12 6.20
CA HIS A 111 7.99 -7.94 6.84
C HIS A 111 8.17 -6.72 5.94
N PHE A 112 7.31 -5.72 6.06
CA PHE A 112 7.53 -4.43 5.41
C PHE A 112 8.76 -3.74 5.98
N ASP A 113 9.57 -3.14 5.11
CA ASP A 113 10.72 -2.34 5.56
C ASP A 113 10.26 -1.06 6.22
N ARG A 114 10.83 -0.74 7.38
CA ARG A 114 10.60 0.52 8.06
C ARG A 114 11.41 1.64 7.43
N MET A 115 10.87 2.86 7.54
CA MET A 115 11.56 4.07 7.09
C MET A 115 11.34 5.21 8.08
N GLU A 116 12.31 6.11 8.13
CA GLU A 116 12.19 7.29 8.97
C GLU A 116 11.48 8.41 8.21
N PRO A 117 10.55 9.13 8.87
CA PRO A 117 9.92 10.33 8.33
C PRO A 117 10.96 11.40 7.99
N ILE A 118 10.65 12.22 6.99
CA ILE A 118 11.51 13.33 6.56
C ILE A 118 10.94 14.64 7.10
N SER A 119 11.75 15.33 7.88
CA SER A 119 11.41 16.68 8.34
C SER A 119 11.98 17.71 7.38
N ARG A 120 11.15 18.28 6.52
CA ARG A 120 11.54 19.38 5.61
C ARG A 120 10.42 20.41 5.45
N LYS A 121 10.78 21.58 4.98
CA LYS A 121 9.82 22.64 4.62
C LYS A 121 10.08 23.09 3.17
N PRO A 122 9.04 23.22 2.31
CA PRO A 122 7.66 22.83 2.59
C PRO A 122 7.50 21.31 2.68
N PHE A 123 6.52 20.85 3.46
CA PHE A 123 6.15 19.45 3.57
C PHE A 123 5.71 18.90 2.19
N GLN A 124 6.19 17.73 1.84
CA GLN A 124 5.85 17.04 0.61
C GLN A 124 5.01 15.79 0.90
N PRO A 125 4.24 15.28 -0.07
CA PRO A 125 3.53 14.01 0.11
C PRO A 125 4.46 12.89 0.59
N ASP A 126 3.95 12.08 1.52
CA ASP A 126 4.61 10.92 2.10
C ASP A 126 5.93 11.20 2.87
N ASP A 127 6.19 12.46 3.22
CA ASP A 127 7.32 12.81 4.11
C ASP A 127 7.15 12.21 5.52
N ASP A 128 5.93 11.95 5.95
CA ASP A 128 5.57 11.31 7.22
C ASP A 128 5.40 9.78 7.11
N ALA A 129 5.74 9.20 5.96
CA ALA A 129 5.68 7.75 5.81
C ALA A 129 6.72 7.04 6.69
N ILE A 130 6.27 5.99 7.38
CA ILE A 130 7.10 5.15 8.27
C ILE A 130 7.31 3.74 7.74
N VAL A 131 6.62 3.38 6.65
CA VAL A 131 6.68 2.06 6.00
C VAL A 131 7.02 2.23 4.53
N ALA A 132 8.02 1.51 4.06
CA ALA A 132 8.39 1.46 2.65
C ALA A 132 7.54 0.44 1.90
N THR A 133 6.34 0.83 1.54
CA THR A 133 5.39 -0.03 0.82
C THR A 133 5.79 -0.30 -0.63
N ASN A 134 5.38 -1.45 -1.16
CA ASN A 134 5.51 -1.82 -2.57
C ASN A 134 4.44 -2.83 -3.00
N SER A 135 4.23 -2.96 -4.30
CA SER A 135 3.18 -3.82 -4.87
C SER A 135 3.37 -5.30 -4.57
N PHE A 136 4.61 -5.80 -4.47
CA PHE A 136 4.88 -7.21 -4.21
C PHE A 136 4.50 -7.60 -2.79
N GLU A 137 4.88 -6.80 -1.79
CA GLU A 137 4.57 -7.07 -0.39
C GLU A 137 3.06 -6.93 -0.13
N ILE A 138 2.40 -5.90 -0.68
CA ILE A 138 0.94 -5.76 -0.57
C ILE A 138 0.24 -6.98 -1.15
N LYS A 139 0.62 -7.41 -2.36
CA LYS A 139 0.11 -8.63 -2.98
C LYS A 139 0.34 -9.85 -2.08
N PHE A 140 1.57 -10.05 -1.62
CA PHE A 140 1.97 -11.18 -0.79
C PHE A 140 1.15 -11.25 0.50
N PHE A 141 1.02 -10.17 1.26
CA PHE A 141 0.26 -10.17 2.51
C PHE A 141 -1.25 -10.35 2.30
N LEU A 142 -1.81 -9.88 1.20
CA LEU A 142 -3.20 -10.19 0.86
C LEU A 142 -3.39 -11.68 0.59
N GLU A 143 -2.46 -12.31 -0.14
CA GLU A 143 -2.49 -13.76 -0.41
C GLU A 143 -2.30 -14.60 0.87
N GLN A 144 -1.45 -14.16 1.81
CA GLN A 144 -1.27 -14.79 3.12
C GLN A 144 -2.51 -14.67 4.02
N ASN A 145 -3.37 -13.69 3.77
CA ASN A 145 -4.64 -13.47 4.49
C ASN A 145 -5.85 -13.93 3.68
N ASP A 146 -5.78 -15.09 3.06
CA ASP A 146 -6.88 -15.75 2.35
C ASP A 146 -7.56 -14.89 1.28
N CYS A 147 -6.79 -14.12 0.54
CA CYS A 147 -7.29 -13.37 -0.61
C CYS A 147 -6.74 -13.89 -1.93
N ASP A 148 -7.59 -13.87 -2.96
CA ASP A 148 -7.17 -14.00 -4.35
C ASP A 148 -6.92 -12.61 -4.94
N VAL A 149 -5.68 -12.34 -5.36
CA VAL A 149 -5.35 -11.05 -5.97
C VAL A 149 -5.86 -11.02 -7.41
N LEU A 150 -6.84 -10.15 -7.64
CA LEU A 150 -7.50 -10.01 -8.93
C LEU A 150 -6.73 -9.08 -9.87
N ARG A 151 -6.10 -8.04 -9.32
CA ARG A 151 -5.45 -7.01 -10.11
C ARG A 151 -4.31 -6.34 -9.35
N VAL A 152 -3.21 -6.13 -10.02
CA VAL A 152 -2.11 -5.27 -9.57
C VAL A 152 -1.83 -4.26 -10.66
N GLU A 153 -1.89 -3.00 -10.32
CA GLU A 153 -1.63 -1.88 -11.23
C GLU A 153 -0.61 -0.91 -10.64
N CYS A 154 0.10 -0.25 -11.52
CA CYS A 154 0.81 0.98 -11.20
C CYS A 154 -0.04 2.15 -11.71
N THR A 155 -0.37 3.09 -10.85
CA THR A 155 -1.19 4.24 -11.23
C THR A 155 -0.40 5.54 -11.08
N ASP A 156 -0.52 6.42 -12.07
CA ASP A 156 -0.11 7.81 -11.96
C ASP A 156 -1.11 8.67 -12.72
N ARG A 157 -1.84 9.51 -11.97
CA ARG A 157 -2.87 10.43 -12.53
C ARG A 157 -2.35 11.41 -13.59
N HIS A 158 -1.04 11.53 -13.73
CA HIS A 158 -0.39 12.44 -14.66
C HIS A 158 0.07 11.77 -15.96
N VAL A 159 -0.16 10.47 -16.10
CA VAL A 159 0.20 9.70 -17.29
C VAL A 159 -1.01 9.59 -18.21
N ALA A 160 -0.78 9.77 -19.51
CA ALA A 160 -1.85 9.60 -20.50
C ALA A 160 -2.39 8.17 -20.52
N LYS A 161 -3.71 8.01 -20.63
CA LYS A 161 -4.38 6.70 -20.58
C LYS A 161 -3.75 5.60 -21.46
N PRO A 162 -3.35 5.83 -22.73
CA PRO A 162 -2.74 4.78 -23.53
C PRO A 162 -1.41 4.27 -22.95
N ILE A 163 -0.61 5.17 -22.38
CA ILE A 163 0.66 4.83 -21.73
C ILE A 163 0.40 4.07 -20.44
N ASP A 164 -0.57 4.53 -19.65
CA ASP A 164 -0.98 3.86 -18.40
C ASP A 164 -1.44 2.42 -18.67
N ILE A 165 -2.26 2.20 -19.69
CA ILE A 165 -2.69 0.87 -20.13
C ILE A 165 -1.47 0.01 -20.53
N ALA A 166 -0.56 0.54 -21.35
CA ALA A 166 0.62 -0.21 -21.82
C ALA A 166 1.53 -0.61 -20.65
N LEU A 167 1.73 0.27 -19.66
CA LEU A 167 2.52 -0.01 -18.47
C LEU A 167 1.89 -1.08 -17.58
N ASN A 168 0.57 -1.18 -17.58
CA ASN A 168 -0.17 -2.17 -16.79
C ASN A 168 -0.31 -3.54 -17.48
N LEU A 169 0.05 -3.67 -18.75
CA LEU A 169 0.07 -4.96 -19.47
C LEU A 169 1.29 -5.83 -19.16
N GLY A 170 2.36 -5.27 -18.56
CA GLY A 170 3.61 -5.96 -18.33
C GLY A 170 4.06 -6.01 -16.87
N PRO A 171 5.28 -6.51 -16.59
CA PRO A 171 5.86 -6.56 -15.26
C PRO A 171 6.20 -5.17 -14.70
N TRP A 172 6.18 -4.14 -15.52
CA TRP A 172 6.44 -2.74 -15.15
C TRP A 172 5.53 -2.25 -14.02
N ARG A 173 4.29 -2.74 -13.94
CA ARG A 173 3.32 -2.42 -12.88
C ARG A 173 3.81 -2.70 -11.46
N TYR A 174 4.82 -3.54 -11.28
CA TYR A 174 5.39 -3.82 -9.96
C TYR A 174 6.52 -2.89 -9.57
N ILE A 175 7.15 -2.22 -10.53
CA ILE A 175 8.39 -1.47 -10.34
C ILE A 175 8.29 0.01 -10.71
N MET A 176 7.08 0.47 -11.04
CA MET A 176 6.79 1.86 -11.40
C MET A 176 5.75 2.45 -10.44
N PHE A 177 5.54 3.74 -10.53
CA PHE A 177 4.50 4.56 -9.89
C PHE A 177 3.95 4.04 -8.54
N ASN A 178 2.71 4.43 -8.21
CA ASN A 178 2.03 3.96 -7.01
C ASN A 178 1.47 2.55 -7.21
N ALA A 179 1.52 1.75 -6.15
CA ALA A 179 0.88 0.45 -6.10
C ALA A 179 -0.64 0.63 -5.98
N PHE A 180 -1.38 -0.15 -6.76
CA PHE A 180 -2.82 -0.30 -6.64
C PHE A 180 -3.16 -1.78 -6.76
N VAL A 181 -3.64 -2.37 -5.67
CA VAL A 181 -3.90 -3.81 -5.59
C VAL A 181 -5.37 -4.04 -5.23
N VAL A 182 -6.02 -4.86 -6.03
CA VAL A 182 -7.39 -5.33 -5.78
C VAL A 182 -7.36 -6.82 -5.52
N ALA A 183 -7.90 -7.23 -4.39
CA ALA A 183 -8.02 -8.63 -4.03
C ALA A 183 -9.47 -8.97 -3.65
N ARG A 184 -9.80 -10.27 -3.68
CA ARG A 184 -11.09 -10.82 -3.22
C ARG A 184 -10.80 -11.76 -2.06
N ARG A 185 -11.50 -11.59 -0.94
CA ARG A 185 -11.46 -12.54 0.15
C ARG A 185 -12.06 -13.88 -0.32
N LYS A 186 -11.36 -14.97 -0.07
CA LYS A 186 -11.87 -16.33 -0.38
C LYS A 186 -13.14 -16.63 0.40
N SER A 187 -13.93 -17.53 -0.16
CA SER A 187 -15.19 -17.99 0.45
C SER A 187 -14.93 -18.97 1.57
#